data_6807a366e4b2275f69dfc611f67e98e8
#
_entry.id   6807a366e4b2275f69dfc611f67e98e8
#
_cell.length_a   1.000
_cell.length_b   1.000
_cell.length_c   1.000
_cell.angle_alpha   90.00
_cell.angle_beta   90.00
_cell.angle_gamma   90.00
#
_symmetry.space_group_name_H-M   'P 1'
#
loop_
_entity.id
_entity.type
_entity.pdbx_description
1 polymer ?
#
loop_
_entity_poly.entity_id
_entity_poly.type
_entity_poly.pdbx_seq_one_letter_code
_entity_poly.pdbx_strand_id
1 'polypeptide(L)'
;MQISQRLTAAALLILGLSTPALSQPIVPPPADVVSLSGPRVGFTVLSQSIVDTLKKDNQITVAPLISQFGWQFEKQFYSTQTGPTAVTECVLLLGGLDQGVAIPSLSWLVGVRTREGAEFGVGPNITPTGVALALAAGITFRAGTMNVPVNFAVVPSKSGTRVSVLTGFSLRRR
;
A
#
# COMPACT_ATOMS: atom_id res chain seq x y z
N MET A 1 26.24 43.37 -15.60
CA MET A 1 26.69 43.15 -14.22
C MET A 1 25.55 42.89 -13.23
N GLN A 2 24.40 42.41 -13.68
CA GLN A 2 23.21 42.11 -12.81
C GLN A 2 22.83 40.60 -12.73
N ILE A 3 23.47 39.73 -13.49
CA ILE A 3 23.11 38.29 -13.51
C ILE A 3 23.83 37.51 -12.40
N SER A 4 25.03 37.98 -11.96
CA SER A 4 25.80 37.28 -10.92
C SER A 4 25.24 37.46 -9.48
N GLN A 5 24.50 38.53 -9.23
CA GLN A 5 23.91 38.77 -7.89
C GLN A 5 22.64 37.93 -7.60
N ARG A 6 21.94 37.47 -8.66
CA ARG A 6 20.73 36.65 -8.47
C ARG A 6 21.03 35.17 -8.20
N LEU A 7 22.20 34.71 -8.64
CA LEU A 7 22.63 33.33 -8.39
C LEU A 7 23.19 33.11 -6.97
N THR A 8 23.78 34.14 -6.38
CA THR A 8 24.25 34.09 -4.96
C THR A 8 23.15 34.12 -3.95
N ALA A 9 22.02 34.78 -4.23
CA ALA A 9 20.86 34.80 -3.33
C ALA A 9 20.11 33.45 -3.30
N ALA A 10 20.06 32.73 -4.43
CA ALA A 10 19.43 31.40 -4.51
C ALA A 10 20.26 30.31 -3.81
N ALA A 11 21.59 30.41 -3.83
CA ALA A 11 22.45 29.45 -3.15
C ALA A 11 22.43 29.57 -1.62
N LEU A 12 22.20 30.77 -1.09
CA LEU A 12 22.12 31.02 0.35
C LEU A 12 20.80 30.53 0.97
N LEU A 13 19.71 30.43 0.19
CA LEU A 13 18.43 29.94 0.68
C LEU A 13 18.37 28.42 0.86
N ILE A 14 19.24 27.68 0.19
CA ILE A 14 19.30 26.21 0.25
C ILE A 14 20.13 25.71 1.44
N LEU A 15 21.08 26.51 1.93
CA LEU A 15 21.92 26.15 3.07
C LEU A 15 21.25 26.37 4.43
N GLY A 16 20.13 27.08 4.51
CA GLY A 16 19.45 27.44 5.77
C GLY A 16 18.46 26.42 6.31
N LEU A 17 18.19 25.29 5.61
CA LEU A 17 17.15 24.32 5.98
C LEU A 17 17.70 22.98 6.51
N SER A 18 18.99 22.88 6.78
CA SER A 18 19.53 21.74 7.52
C SER A 18 19.36 21.95 9.02
N THR A 19 18.10 21.90 9.49
CA THR A 19 17.84 21.64 10.90
C THR A 19 18.35 20.23 11.20
N PRO A 20 19.20 20.01 12.22
CA PRO A 20 19.55 18.67 12.63
C PRO A 20 18.23 17.97 13.01
N ALA A 21 17.88 16.92 12.28
CA ALA A 21 16.82 16.03 12.69
C ALA A 21 17.25 15.50 14.07
N LEU A 22 16.63 16.00 15.14
CA LEU A 22 16.80 15.42 16.46
C LEU A 22 16.39 13.96 16.32
N SER A 23 17.39 13.06 16.36
CA SER A 23 17.16 11.62 16.42
C SER A 23 16.34 11.35 17.66
N GLN A 24 15.03 11.26 17.50
CA GLN A 24 14.19 10.76 18.58
C GLN A 24 14.64 9.33 18.85
N PRO A 25 14.83 8.96 20.13
CA PRO A 25 15.20 7.60 20.47
C PRO A 25 14.15 6.68 19.85
N ILE A 26 14.59 5.76 19.00
CA ILE A 26 13.73 4.71 18.45
C ILE A 26 13.33 3.87 19.66
N VAL A 27 12.14 4.13 20.20
CA VAL A 27 11.56 3.27 21.23
C VAL A 27 11.29 1.94 20.54
N PRO A 28 11.94 0.83 20.97
CA PRO A 28 11.68 -0.46 20.35
C PRO A 28 10.19 -0.76 20.49
N PRO A 29 9.56 -1.31 19.43
CA PRO A 29 8.15 -1.63 19.48
C PRO A 29 7.86 -2.59 20.63
N PRO A 30 6.73 -2.47 21.33
CA PRO A 30 6.32 -3.38 22.38
C PRO A 30 6.38 -4.83 21.91
N ALA A 31 6.71 -5.77 22.80
CA ALA A 31 6.92 -7.19 22.50
C ALA A 31 5.76 -7.93 21.79
N ASP A 32 4.58 -7.31 21.71
CA ASP A 32 3.38 -7.82 21.03
C ASP A 32 3.15 -7.22 19.62
N VAL A 33 4.21 -6.93 18.92
CA VAL A 33 4.12 -6.40 17.53
C VAL A 33 3.53 -7.46 16.59
N VAL A 34 2.28 -7.23 16.18
CA VAL A 34 1.59 -8.09 15.20
C VAL A 34 2.02 -7.68 13.80
N SER A 35 2.91 -8.47 13.17
CA SER A 35 3.17 -8.32 11.73
C SER A 35 2.08 -9.05 10.95
N LEU A 36 1.45 -8.37 10.00
CA LEU A 36 0.46 -8.95 9.09
C LEU A 36 1.08 -9.34 7.74
N SER A 37 2.40 -9.55 7.68
CA SER A 37 3.04 -10.13 6.50
C SER A 37 2.51 -11.54 6.24
N GLY A 38 2.18 -11.83 4.97
CA GLY A 38 1.66 -13.14 4.59
C GLY A 38 0.93 -13.14 3.26
N PRO A 39 0.41 -14.31 2.85
CA PRO A 39 -0.33 -14.45 1.61
C PRO A 39 -1.63 -13.65 1.64
N ARG A 40 -2.01 -13.18 0.45
CA ARG A 40 -3.28 -12.46 0.20
C ARG A 40 -3.98 -13.09 -0.98
N VAL A 41 -5.29 -13.24 -0.85
CA VAL A 41 -6.19 -13.73 -1.88
C VAL A 41 -7.47 -12.92 -1.85
N GLY A 42 -8.08 -12.72 -2.99
CA GLY A 42 -9.34 -12.00 -3.08
C GLY A 42 -9.76 -11.68 -4.50
N PHE A 43 -10.55 -10.64 -4.64
CA PHE A 43 -11.11 -10.23 -5.92
C PHE A 43 -10.96 -8.72 -6.12
N THR A 44 -10.87 -8.33 -7.39
CA THR A 44 -10.90 -6.93 -7.81
C THR A 44 -11.95 -6.73 -8.89
N VAL A 45 -12.77 -5.73 -8.68
CA VAL A 45 -13.69 -5.20 -9.69
C VAL A 45 -12.98 -4.08 -10.43
N LEU A 46 -12.89 -4.21 -11.74
CA LEU A 46 -12.34 -3.22 -12.67
C LEU A 46 -13.49 -2.43 -13.30
N SER A 47 -13.36 -1.12 -13.39
CA SER A 47 -14.27 -0.34 -14.24
C SER A 47 -14.12 -0.72 -15.70
N GLN A 48 -15.16 -0.54 -16.51
CA GLN A 48 -15.13 -0.87 -17.93
C GLN A 48 -14.00 -0.15 -18.67
N SER A 49 -13.72 1.09 -18.32
CA SER A 49 -12.63 1.87 -18.92
C SER A 49 -11.24 1.25 -18.68
N ILE A 50 -11.02 0.58 -17.55
CA ILE A 50 -9.77 -0.17 -17.32
C ILE A 50 -9.72 -1.43 -18.18
N VAL A 51 -10.82 -2.16 -18.29
CA VAL A 51 -10.94 -3.35 -19.16
C VAL A 51 -10.62 -2.98 -20.62
N ASP A 52 -11.18 -1.87 -21.09
CA ASP A 52 -10.95 -1.37 -22.44
C ASP A 52 -9.48 -0.93 -22.65
N THR A 53 -8.87 -0.28 -21.65
CA THR A 53 -7.46 0.11 -21.67
C THR A 53 -6.54 -1.13 -21.70
N LEU A 54 -6.83 -2.15 -20.88
CA LEU A 54 -6.07 -3.40 -20.87
C LEU A 54 -6.13 -4.11 -22.22
N LYS A 55 -7.31 -4.14 -22.84
CA LYS A 55 -7.49 -4.74 -24.16
C LYS A 55 -6.77 -3.96 -25.26
N LYS A 56 -6.90 -2.62 -25.27
CA LYS A 56 -6.36 -1.77 -26.33
C LYS A 56 -4.84 -1.61 -26.26
N ASP A 57 -4.33 -1.28 -25.08
CA ASP A 57 -2.95 -0.85 -24.91
C ASP A 57 -2.02 -2.01 -24.49
N ASN A 58 -2.56 -3.02 -23.80
CA ASN A 58 -1.78 -4.17 -23.30
C ASN A 58 -2.14 -5.50 -23.98
N GLN A 59 -3.16 -5.52 -24.87
CA GLN A 59 -3.67 -6.73 -25.55
C GLN A 59 -4.15 -7.81 -24.56
N ILE A 60 -4.56 -7.41 -23.36
CA ILE A 60 -5.07 -8.27 -22.28
C ILE A 60 -6.60 -8.19 -22.28
N THR A 61 -7.27 -9.33 -22.53
CA THR A 61 -8.73 -9.43 -22.46
C THR A 61 -9.13 -10.08 -21.14
N VAL A 62 -9.89 -9.37 -20.31
CA VAL A 62 -10.38 -9.84 -19.02
C VAL A 62 -11.83 -9.40 -18.79
N ALA A 63 -12.56 -10.15 -17.96
CA ALA A 63 -13.82 -9.71 -17.40
C ALA A 63 -13.59 -8.62 -16.33
N PRO A 64 -14.62 -7.82 -16.00
CA PRO A 64 -14.52 -6.78 -14.98
C PRO A 64 -14.20 -7.29 -13.57
N LEU A 65 -14.54 -8.54 -13.25
CA LEU A 65 -14.21 -9.20 -11.97
C LEU A 65 -13.05 -10.15 -12.19
N ILE A 66 -11.95 -9.94 -11.51
CA ILE A 66 -10.75 -10.79 -11.54
C ILE A 66 -10.41 -11.30 -10.15
N SER A 67 -9.94 -12.55 -10.07
CA SER A 67 -9.30 -13.06 -8.86
C SER A 67 -7.94 -12.41 -8.65
N GLN A 68 -7.51 -12.27 -7.40
CA GLN A 68 -6.17 -11.81 -7.05
C GLN A 68 -5.52 -12.74 -6.05
N PHE A 69 -4.24 -12.95 -6.25
CA PHE A 69 -3.37 -13.74 -5.37
C PHE A 69 -2.02 -13.03 -5.23
N GLY A 70 -1.43 -13.09 -4.03
CA GLY A 70 -0.11 -12.50 -3.83
C GLY A 70 0.36 -12.50 -2.40
N TRP A 71 1.18 -11.52 -2.06
CA TRP A 71 1.83 -11.42 -0.76
C TRP A 71 1.89 -9.99 -0.27
N GLN A 72 1.65 -9.79 1.02
CA GLN A 72 1.86 -8.53 1.73
C GLN A 72 3.09 -8.66 2.63
N PHE A 73 3.97 -7.68 2.53
CA PHE A 73 5.08 -7.45 3.46
C PHE A 73 4.75 -6.22 4.29
N GLU A 74 4.85 -6.34 5.59
CA GLU A 74 4.55 -5.26 6.52
C GLU A 74 5.73 -4.99 7.43
N LYS A 75 5.98 -3.72 7.69
CA LYS A 75 6.92 -3.26 8.71
C LYS A 75 6.27 -2.16 9.55
N GLN A 76 6.29 -2.33 10.86
CA GLN A 76 5.92 -1.29 11.81
C GLN A 76 7.14 -0.41 12.06
N PHE A 77 6.99 0.89 12.02
CA PHE A 77 8.09 1.82 12.24
C PHE A 77 7.84 2.77 13.41
N TYR A 78 6.62 2.87 13.91
CA TYR A 78 6.29 3.63 15.10
C TYR A 78 5.11 3.00 15.84
N SER A 79 5.22 2.88 17.16
CA SER A 79 4.13 2.39 18.02
C SER A 79 4.13 3.14 19.34
N THR A 80 2.96 3.52 19.81
CA THR A 80 2.77 4.11 21.13
C THR A 80 2.20 3.08 22.10
N GLN A 81 2.53 3.20 23.39
CA GLN A 81 2.02 2.25 24.40
C GLN A 81 0.50 2.24 24.50
N THR A 82 -0.16 3.34 24.19
CA THR A 82 -1.62 3.53 24.31
C THR A 82 -2.32 3.96 23.03
N GLY A 83 -1.59 4.19 21.94
CA GLY A 83 -2.12 4.76 20.68
C GLY A 83 -2.02 3.83 19.48
N PRO A 84 -2.30 4.36 18.30
CA PRO A 84 -2.18 3.62 17.05
C PRO A 84 -0.72 3.33 16.70
N THR A 85 -0.53 2.31 15.87
CA THR A 85 0.76 1.90 15.32
C THR A 85 0.87 2.40 13.89
N ALA A 86 1.98 3.04 13.52
CA ALA A 86 2.26 3.39 12.15
C ALA A 86 2.94 2.22 11.43
N VAL A 87 2.43 1.89 10.25
CA VAL A 87 2.86 0.75 9.45
C VAL A 87 3.20 1.18 8.03
N THR A 88 4.13 0.46 7.41
CA THR A 88 4.34 0.50 5.96
C THR A 88 4.13 -0.89 5.40
N GLU A 89 3.47 -0.96 4.26
CA GLU A 89 3.05 -2.20 3.62
C GLU A 89 3.46 -2.19 2.15
N CYS A 90 4.07 -3.28 1.72
CA CYS A 90 4.32 -3.56 0.31
C CYS A 90 3.44 -4.74 -0.08
N VAL A 91 2.50 -4.53 -1.00
CA VAL A 91 1.53 -5.55 -1.44
C VAL A 91 1.79 -5.87 -2.90
N LEU A 92 2.19 -7.10 -3.16
CA LEU A 92 2.41 -7.66 -4.49
C LEU A 92 1.27 -8.61 -4.83
N LEU A 93 0.55 -8.34 -5.92
CA LEU A 93 -0.57 -9.17 -6.38
C LEU A 93 -0.44 -9.52 -7.85
N LEU A 94 -0.95 -10.70 -8.21
CA LEU A 94 -1.22 -11.13 -9.57
C LEU A 94 -2.73 -11.33 -9.71
N GLY A 95 -3.33 -10.65 -10.66
CA GLY A 95 -4.76 -10.74 -10.96
C GLY A 95 -5.04 -11.46 -12.26
N GLY A 96 -6.25 -12.04 -12.40
CA GLY A 96 -6.75 -12.61 -13.64
C GLY A 96 -6.26 -14.02 -13.97
N LEU A 97 -5.59 -14.71 -13.05
CA LEU A 97 -5.12 -16.09 -13.25
C LEU A 97 -6.27 -17.06 -13.56
N ASP A 98 -7.45 -16.79 -13.01
CA ASP A 98 -8.71 -17.50 -13.30
C ASP A 98 -9.19 -17.34 -14.76
N GLN A 99 -8.67 -16.32 -15.46
CA GLN A 99 -8.99 -16.00 -16.86
C GLN A 99 -7.80 -16.24 -17.80
N GLY A 100 -6.76 -16.93 -17.32
CA GLY A 100 -5.59 -17.27 -18.11
C GLY A 100 -4.64 -16.10 -18.37
N VAL A 101 -4.76 -15.00 -17.64
CA VAL A 101 -3.89 -13.83 -17.74
C VAL A 101 -3.21 -13.53 -16.41
N ALA A 102 -2.09 -12.83 -16.45
CA ALA A 102 -1.35 -12.41 -15.26
C ALA A 102 -1.20 -10.88 -15.29
N ILE A 103 -1.98 -10.19 -14.47
CA ILE A 103 -1.95 -8.73 -14.34
C ILE A 103 -1.24 -8.39 -13.02
N PRO A 104 0.03 -7.95 -13.05
CA PRO A 104 0.75 -7.58 -11.85
C PRO A 104 0.24 -6.28 -11.26
N SER A 105 0.25 -6.19 -9.92
CA SER A 105 -0.04 -4.99 -9.15
C SER A 105 0.90 -4.89 -7.97
N LEU A 106 1.53 -3.73 -7.81
CA LEU A 106 2.39 -3.40 -6.69
C LEU A 106 1.81 -2.17 -5.99
N SER A 107 1.50 -2.31 -4.70
CA SER A 107 1.13 -1.18 -3.85
C SER A 107 2.16 -0.98 -2.76
N TRP A 108 2.50 0.28 -2.49
CA TRP A 108 3.27 0.66 -1.32
C TRP A 108 2.44 1.62 -0.49
N LEU A 109 1.97 1.15 0.67
CA LEU A 109 1.08 1.90 1.54
C LEU A 109 1.80 2.34 2.81
N VAL A 110 1.48 3.52 3.27
CA VAL A 110 1.78 4.00 4.62
C VAL A 110 0.45 4.19 5.33
N GLY A 111 0.37 3.69 6.55
CA GLY A 111 -0.91 3.65 7.24
C GLY A 111 -0.78 3.61 8.75
N VAL A 112 -1.93 3.53 9.37
CA VAL A 112 -2.09 3.40 10.82
C VAL A 112 -2.98 2.21 11.13
N ARG A 113 -2.62 1.49 12.19
CA ARG A 113 -3.42 0.39 12.76
C ARG A 113 -3.83 0.75 14.18
N THR A 114 -5.11 0.61 14.47
CA THR A 114 -5.63 0.74 15.83
C THR A 114 -5.36 -0.53 16.63
N ARG A 115 -5.53 -0.47 17.95
CA ARG A 115 -5.38 -1.64 18.83
C ARG A 115 -6.45 -2.71 18.60
N GLU A 116 -7.62 -2.28 18.18
CA GLU A 116 -8.77 -3.14 17.86
C GLU A 116 -8.57 -3.88 16.53
N GLY A 117 -7.51 -3.55 15.77
CA GLY A 117 -7.16 -4.20 14.51
C GLY A 117 -7.75 -3.52 13.27
N ALA A 118 -8.36 -2.34 13.42
CA ALA A 118 -8.74 -1.54 12.25
C ALA A 118 -7.50 -0.86 11.65
N GLU A 119 -7.42 -0.83 10.32
CA GLU A 119 -6.28 -0.31 9.56
C GLU A 119 -6.75 0.65 8.49
N PHE A 120 -5.93 1.69 8.25
CA PHE A 120 -6.12 2.63 7.16
C PHE A 120 -4.77 2.92 6.54
N GLY A 121 -4.69 2.85 5.23
CA GLY A 121 -3.46 3.06 4.49
C GLY A 121 -3.68 3.83 3.19
N VAL A 122 -2.66 4.56 2.77
CA VAL A 122 -2.63 5.31 1.52
C VAL A 122 -1.25 5.21 0.89
N GLY A 123 -1.20 5.14 -0.43
CA GLY A 123 0.06 5.14 -1.14
C GLY A 123 -0.05 4.81 -2.62
N PRO A 124 1.07 4.81 -3.36
CA PRO A 124 1.07 4.51 -4.77
C PRO A 124 0.73 3.04 -5.06
N ASN A 125 -0.02 2.84 -6.13
CA ASN A 125 -0.26 1.54 -6.74
C ASN A 125 0.19 1.57 -8.20
N ILE A 126 0.98 0.61 -8.62
CA ILE A 126 1.57 0.47 -9.94
C ILE A 126 0.98 -0.78 -10.60
N THR A 127 0.47 -0.63 -11.82
CA THR A 127 -0.08 -1.71 -12.64
C THR A 127 0.23 -1.46 -14.12
N PRO A 128 -0.02 -2.38 -15.05
CA PRO A 128 0.15 -2.16 -16.48
C PRO A 128 -0.64 -0.96 -17.03
N THR A 129 -1.76 -0.59 -16.40
CA THR A 129 -2.55 0.59 -16.78
C THR A 129 -2.03 1.91 -16.21
N GLY A 130 -0.89 1.90 -15.51
CA GLY A 130 -0.23 3.07 -14.97
C GLY A 130 -0.14 3.11 -13.44
N VAL A 131 0.22 4.30 -12.93
CA VAL A 131 0.37 4.58 -11.50
C VAL A 131 -0.82 5.39 -11.00
N ALA A 132 -1.35 5.02 -9.84
CA ALA A 132 -2.47 5.70 -9.19
C ALA A 132 -2.31 5.69 -7.66
N LEU A 133 -3.11 6.48 -6.96
CA LEU A 133 -3.17 6.46 -5.50
C LEU A 133 -4.14 5.36 -5.04
N ALA A 134 -3.68 4.47 -4.17
CA ALA A 134 -4.51 3.50 -3.49
C ALA A 134 -4.93 4.04 -2.12
N LEU A 135 -6.20 3.86 -1.78
CA LEU A 135 -6.78 4.07 -0.46
C LEU A 135 -7.23 2.71 0.06
N ALA A 136 -6.72 2.30 1.20
CA ALA A 136 -7.02 1.02 1.80
C ALA A 136 -7.58 1.17 3.21
N ALA A 137 -8.53 0.30 3.57
CA ALA A 137 -9.04 0.14 4.91
C ALA A 137 -9.20 -1.35 5.20
N GLY A 138 -8.98 -1.77 6.44
CA GLY A 138 -9.08 -3.17 6.81
C GLY A 138 -9.40 -3.38 8.27
N ILE A 139 -9.72 -4.63 8.59
CA ILE A 139 -9.87 -5.11 9.95
C ILE A 139 -9.19 -6.46 10.08
N THR A 140 -8.51 -6.68 11.19
CA THR A 140 -7.83 -7.93 11.47
C THR A 140 -8.54 -8.70 12.58
N PHE A 141 -8.99 -9.90 12.27
CA PHE A 141 -9.54 -10.85 13.23
C PHE A 141 -8.43 -11.73 13.80
N ARG A 142 -8.48 -11.98 15.11
CA ARG A 142 -7.53 -12.85 15.81
C ARG A 142 -8.16 -14.21 16.04
N ALA A 143 -7.53 -15.27 15.52
CA ALA A 143 -7.95 -16.66 15.67
C ALA A 143 -6.78 -17.49 16.24
N GLY A 144 -6.66 -17.56 17.56
CA GLY A 144 -5.56 -18.23 18.23
C GLY A 144 -4.20 -17.62 17.90
N THR A 145 -3.32 -18.40 17.25
CA THR A 145 -1.98 -17.96 16.79
C THR A 145 -1.98 -17.31 15.40
N MET A 146 -3.15 -17.27 14.75
CA MET A 146 -3.31 -16.69 13.41
C MET A 146 -4.02 -15.34 13.49
N ASN A 147 -3.61 -14.44 12.61
CA ASN A 147 -4.32 -13.21 12.31
C ASN A 147 -4.91 -13.33 10.90
N VAL A 148 -6.19 -13.00 10.75
CA VAL A 148 -6.93 -13.03 9.49
C VAL A 148 -7.34 -11.60 9.15
N PRO A 149 -6.57 -10.89 8.33
CA PRO A 149 -6.94 -9.57 7.85
C PRO A 149 -7.99 -9.66 6.73
N VAL A 150 -8.92 -8.72 6.73
CA VAL A 150 -9.85 -8.45 5.64
C VAL A 150 -9.65 -7.00 5.24
N ASN A 151 -9.20 -6.78 4.01
CA ASN A 151 -8.81 -5.47 3.50
C ASN A 151 -9.68 -5.09 2.31
N PHE A 152 -10.11 -3.85 2.29
CA PHE A 152 -10.80 -3.20 1.18
C PHE A 152 -9.90 -2.10 0.64
N ALA A 153 -9.77 -2.01 -0.68
CA ALA A 153 -8.99 -0.96 -1.33
C ALA A 153 -9.71 -0.37 -2.52
N VAL A 154 -9.57 0.95 -2.67
CA VAL A 154 -10.05 1.70 -3.85
C VAL A 154 -8.88 2.40 -4.48
N VAL A 155 -8.76 2.25 -5.80
CA VAL A 155 -7.67 2.84 -6.59
C VAL A 155 -8.29 3.61 -7.77
N PRO A 156 -8.63 4.89 -7.57
CA PRO A 156 -9.06 5.76 -8.66
C PRO A 156 -7.86 6.09 -9.56
N SER A 157 -8.02 5.98 -10.87
CA SER A 157 -6.98 6.31 -11.83
C SER A 157 -7.58 7.01 -13.06
N LYS A 158 -6.73 7.58 -13.91
CA LYS A 158 -7.16 8.17 -15.19
C LYS A 158 -7.81 7.15 -16.12
N SER A 159 -7.38 5.90 -16.05
CA SER A 159 -7.95 4.78 -16.82
C SER A 159 -9.24 4.22 -16.22
N GLY A 160 -9.65 4.67 -15.01
CA GLY A 160 -10.83 4.21 -14.31
C GLY A 160 -10.55 3.81 -12.86
N THR A 161 -11.53 3.20 -12.21
CA THR A 161 -11.46 2.83 -10.79
C THR A 161 -11.37 1.32 -10.62
N ARG A 162 -10.54 0.88 -9.69
CA ARG A 162 -10.44 -0.49 -9.20
C ARG A 162 -10.90 -0.56 -7.76
N VAL A 163 -11.65 -1.59 -7.43
CA VAL A 163 -12.10 -1.87 -6.07
C VAL A 163 -11.73 -3.30 -5.73
N SER A 164 -10.96 -3.48 -4.67
CA SER A 164 -10.44 -4.80 -4.26
C SER A 164 -10.91 -5.16 -2.87
N VAL A 165 -11.21 -6.45 -2.68
CA VAL A 165 -11.41 -7.07 -1.38
C VAL A 165 -10.41 -8.21 -1.26
N LEU A 166 -9.56 -8.15 -0.24
CA LEU A 166 -8.51 -9.11 -0.01
C LEU A 166 -8.64 -9.69 1.40
N THR A 167 -8.34 -10.96 1.53
CA THR A 167 -8.14 -11.62 2.82
C THR A 167 -6.86 -12.42 2.79
N GLY A 168 -6.47 -12.97 3.93
CA GLY A 168 -5.28 -13.79 4.02
C GLY A 168 -5.05 -14.25 5.45
N PHE A 169 -3.84 -14.66 5.74
CA PHE A 169 -3.45 -14.99 7.10
C PHE A 169 -2.00 -14.59 7.36
N SER A 170 -1.68 -14.35 8.62
CA SER A 170 -0.32 -14.22 9.10
C SER A 170 -0.15 -15.00 10.40
N LEU A 171 1.00 -15.64 10.55
CA LEU A 171 1.33 -16.37 11.77
C LEU A 171 2.04 -15.42 12.75
N ARG A 172 1.60 -15.41 14.00
CA ARG A 172 2.27 -14.69 15.06
C ARG A 172 3.58 -15.41 15.38
N ARG A 173 4.73 -14.78 15.12
CA ARG A 173 6.02 -15.27 15.65
C ARG A 173 6.07 -14.94 17.13
N ARG A 174 6.24 -15.98 17.95
CA ARG A 174 6.61 -15.84 19.38
C ARG A 174 8.08 -15.51 19.48
#